data_bc78111c7460ea63873b112ea69c6fb6
#
_entry.id   bc78111c7460ea63873b112ea69c6fb6
#
_cell.length_a   1.000
_cell.length_b   1.000
_cell.length_c   1.000
_cell.angle_alpha   90.00
_cell.angle_beta   90.00
_cell.angle_gamma   90.00
#
_symmetry.space_group_name_H-M   'P 1'
#
loop_
_entity.id
_entity.type
_entity.pdbx_description
1 polymer ?
#
loop_
_entity_poly.entity_id
_entity_poly.type
_entity_poly.pdbx_seq_one_letter_code
_entity_poly.pdbx_strand_id
1 'polypeptide(L)'
;MLACDEVHETFCIFSLRAQRYDVAVGRYVIMPDHVHLFVALPIDGVALPRWVQSLRNVIGKKLGQLGISKPHWQEGFFDHLLRSHESYSLKWEYVRMNPVRAKLCDTPESWPYQGEIVRIPFD
;
A
#
# COMPACT_ATOMS: atom_id res chain seq x y z
N MET A 1 -1.18 11.93 -9.56
CA MET A 1 -1.39 10.49 -9.51
C MET A 1 -0.54 9.87 -8.40
N LEU A 2 -0.99 8.74 -7.85
CA LEU A 2 -0.31 8.12 -6.71
C LEU A 2 1.03 7.47 -7.08
N ALA A 3 1.13 6.90 -8.27
CA ALA A 3 2.33 6.17 -8.71
C ALA A 3 3.42 7.15 -9.13
N CYS A 4 4.13 7.71 -8.17
CA CYS A 4 5.26 8.60 -8.38
C CYS A 4 6.27 8.44 -7.25
N ASP A 5 7.50 8.89 -7.47
CA ASP A 5 8.59 8.70 -6.52
C ASP A 5 8.32 9.32 -5.16
N GLU A 6 7.74 10.51 -5.14
CA GLU A 6 7.48 11.26 -3.90
C GLU A 6 6.42 10.56 -3.04
N VAL A 7 5.36 10.04 -3.67
CA VAL A 7 4.33 9.29 -2.95
C VAL A 7 4.90 7.97 -2.46
N HIS A 8 5.68 7.29 -3.29
CA HIS A 8 6.32 6.03 -2.92
C HIS A 8 7.21 6.20 -1.69
N GLU A 9 8.04 7.25 -1.68
CA GLU A 9 8.90 7.54 -0.54
C GLU A 9 8.08 7.84 0.72
N THR A 10 7.04 8.65 0.58
CA THR A 10 6.15 9.00 1.69
C THR A 10 5.48 7.74 2.26
N PHE A 11 5.00 6.86 1.38
CA PHE A 11 4.40 5.59 1.79
C PHE A 11 5.40 4.73 2.56
N CYS A 12 6.63 4.60 2.06
CA CYS A 12 7.66 3.79 2.71
C CYS A 12 8.01 4.32 4.10
N ILE A 13 8.17 5.64 4.25
CA ILE A 13 8.49 6.25 5.55
C ILE A 13 7.35 6.01 6.53
N PHE A 14 6.11 6.26 6.11
CA PHE A 14 4.94 6.05 6.96
C PHE A 14 4.83 4.59 7.40
N SER A 15 5.01 3.68 6.46
CA SER A 15 4.87 2.24 6.73
C SER A 15 5.98 1.70 7.64
N LEU A 16 7.20 2.21 7.52
CA LEU A 16 8.29 1.86 8.43
C LEU A 16 7.99 2.33 9.85
N ARG A 17 7.43 3.52 10.00
CA ARG A 17 7.06 4.07 11.30
C ARG A 17 5.87 3.33 11.93
N ALA A 18 5.05 2.67 11.14
CA ALA A 18 3.92 1.91 11.63
C ALA A 18 4.34 0.79 12.58
N GLN A 19 5.58 0.29 12.48
CA GLN A 19 6.11 -0.73 13.38
C GLN A 19 6.10 -0.28 14.84
N ARG A 20 6.16 1.01 15.10
CA ARG A 20 6.09 1.57 16.46
C ARG A 20 4.74 1.30 17.13
N TYR A 21 3.72 1.02 16.33
CA TYR A 21 2.36 0.73 16.78
C TYR A 21 1.99 -0.72 16.56
N ASP A 22 3.00 -1.58 16.34
CA ASP A 22 2.83 -3.01 16.05
C ASP A 22 2.01 -3.28 14.80
N VAL A 23 2.03 -2.34 13.86
CA VAL A 23 1.43 -2.52 12.53
C VAL A 23 2.52 -2.95 11.57
N ALA A 24 2.33 -4.11 10.93
CA ALA A 24 3.27 -4.64 9.95
C ALA A 24 2.71 -4.45 8.55
N VAL A 25 3.35 -3.60 7.76
CA VAL A 25 3.05 -3.45 6.34
C VAL A 25 3.97 -4.38 5.57
N GLY A 26 3.38 -5.34 4.84
CA GLY A 26 4.14 -6.30 4.04
C GLY A 26 4.31 -5.81 2.62
N ARG A 27 3.92 -6.65 1.68
CA ARG A 27 4.02 -6.34 0.26
C ARG A 27 2.96 -5.34 -0.17
N TYR A 28 3.31 -4.52 -1.16
CA TYR A 28 2.41 -3.49 -1.67
C TYR A 28 2.69 -3.19 -3.13
N VAL A 29 1.68 -2.68 -3.81
CA VAL A 29 1.78 -2.15 -5.17
C VAL A 29 1.00 -0.84 -5.21
N ILE A 30 1.66 0.25 -5.58
CA ILE A 30 1.02 1.55 -5.73
C ILE A 30 0.63 1.72 -7.19
N MET A 31 -0.67 1.75 -7.45
CA MET A 31 -1.23 2.01 -8.77
C MET A 31 -1.51 3.52 -8.92
N PRO A 32 -1.77 4.02 -10.12
CA PRO A 32 -1.99 5.47 -10.31
C PRO A 32 -3.10 6.07 -9.46
N ASP A 33 -4.15 5.32 -9.13
CA ASP A 33 -5.32 5.83 -8.41
C ASP A 33 -5.70 5.02 -7.18
N HIS A 34 -4.94 3.99 -6.83
CA HIS A 34 -5.20 3.18 -5.64
C HIS A 34 -3.94 2.42 -5.21
N VAL A 35 -3.99 1.83 -4.02
CA VAL A 35 -2.88 1.05 -3.47
C VAL A 35 -3.39 -0.32 -3.04
N HIS A 36 -2.67 -1.36 -3.46
CA HIS A 36 -2.83 -2.70 -2.91
C HIS A 36 -1.75 -2.90 -1.86
N LEU A 37 -2.14 -3.26 -0.65
CA LEU A 37 -1.17 -3.54 0.40
C LEU A 37 -1.67 -4.65 1.31
N PHE A 38 -0.71 -5.35 1.91
CA PHE A 38 -0.99 -6.36 2.92
C PHE A 38 -0.51 -5.83 4.25
N VAL A 39 -1.40 -5.84 5.24
CA VAL A 39 -1.09 -5.27 6.55
C VAL A 39 -1.58 -6.21 7.64
N ALA A 40 -0.75 -6.42 8.65
CA ALA A 40 -1.10 -7.16 9.86
C ALA A 40 -1.22 -6.18 11.01
N LEU A 41 -2.38 -6.18 11.65
CA LEU A 41 -2.69 -5.28 12.76
C LEU A 41 -2.65 -6.03 14.09
N PRO A 42 -2.26 -5.37 15.19
CA PRO A 42 -2.33 -5.99 16.51
C PRO A 42 -3.78 -6.15 16.94
N ILE A 43 -4.05 -7.17 17.78
CA ILE A 43 -5.41 -7.48 18.24
C ILE A 43 -6.01 -6.30 19.00
N ASP A 44 -5.23 -5.72 19.91
CA ASP A 44 -5.68 -4.63 20.80
C ASP A 44 -5.10 -3.28 20.40
N GLY A 45 -4.68 -3.13 19.15
CA GLY A 45 -4.07 -1.90 18.67
C GLY A 45 -5.01 -1.03 17.87
N VAL A 46 -4.43 -0.25 16.95
CA VAL A 46 -5.19 0.65 16.10
C VAL A 46 -6.09 -0.14 15.14
N ALA A 47 -7.32 0.33 14.97
CA ALA A 47 -8.25 -0.28 14.02
C ALA A 47 -7.87 0.06 12.57
N LEU A 48 -8.15 -0.86 11.67
CA LEU A 48 -7.81 -0.69 10.24
C LEU A 48 -8.34 0.62 9.65
N PRO A 49 -9.63 1.00 9.82
CA PRO A 49 -10.11 2.25 9.22
C PRO A 49 -9.34 3.48 9.70
N ARG A 50 -8.94 3.51 10.96
CA ARG A 50 -8.19 4.63 11.53
C ARG A 50 -6.78 4.69 10.97
N TRP A 51 -6.12 3.55 10.86
CA TRP A 51 -4.78 3.46 10.27
C TRP A 51 -4.80 3.88 8.81
N VAL A 52 -5.79 3.40 8.04
CA VAL A 52 -5.98 3.77 6.64
C VAL A 52 -6.20 5.26 6.48
N GLN A 53 -7.02 5.87 7.36
CA GLN A 53 -7.27 7.31 7.31
C GLN A 53 -5.99 8.11 7.57
N SER A 54 -5.15 7.65 8.49
CA SER A 54 -3.86 8.29 8.77
C SER A 54 -2.95 8.24 7.54
N LEU A 55 -2.89 7.09 6.87
CA LEU A 55 -2.11 6.95 5.63
C LEU A 55 -2.64 7.88 4.54
N ARG A 56 -3.96 7.94 4.36
CA ARG A 56 -4.58 8.84 3.39
C ARG A 56 -4.24 10.29 3.66
N ASN A 57 -4.26 10.69 4.93
CA ASN A 57 -3.93 12.06 5.31
C ASN A 57 -2.49 12.42 4.96
N VAL A 58 -1.56 11.51 5.23
CA VAL A 58 -0.14 11.75 4.94
C VAL A 58 0.12 11.82 3.43
N ILE A 59 -0.46 10.90 2.67
CA ILE A 59 -0.30 10.89 1.20
C ILE A 59 -1.01 12.10 0.60
N GLY A 60 -2.21 12.43 1.07
CA GLY A 60 -2.97 13.60 0.58
C GLY A 60 -2.22 14.89 0.79
N LYS A 61 -1.57 15.05 1.95
CA LYS A 61 -0.73 16.22 2.22
C LYS A 61 0.43 16.31 1.23
N LYS A 62 1.08 15.18 0.93
CA LYS A 62 2.17 15.14 -0.04
C LYS A 62 1.69 15.52 -1.43
N LEU A 63 0.56 14.97 -1.85
CA LEU A 63 -0.02 15.30 -3.16
C LEU A 63 -0.37 16.79 -3.25
N GLY A 64 -0.90 17.37 -2.19
CA GLY A 64 -1.17 18.81 -2.12
C GLY A 64 0.10 19.65 -2.28
N GLN A 65 1.20 19.21 -1.65
CA GLN A 65 2.50 19.87 -1.78
C GLN A 65 3.04 19.80 -3.21
N LEU A 66 2.68 18.75 -3.94
CA LEU A 66 3.06 18.58 -5.36
C LEU A 66 2.11 19.31 -6.31
N GLY A 67 1.09 19.98 -5.79
CA GLY A 67 0.14 20.72 -6.61
C GLY A 67 -0.91 19.87 -7.31
N ILE A 68 -1.13 18.64 -6.81
CA ILE A 68 -2.11 17.73 -7.41
C ILE A 68 -3.46 17.95 -6.75
N SER A 69 -4.48 18.25 -7.57
CA SER A 69 -5.84 18.53 -7.11
C SER A 69 -6.58 17.26 -6.69
N LYS A 70 -7.53 17.42 -5.75
CA LYS A 70 -8.46 16.35 -5.38
C LYS A 70 -9.45 16.09 -6.51
N PRO A 71 -10.01 14.86 -6.64
CA PRO A 71 -9.75 13.71 -5.78
C PRO A 71 -8.42 13.04 -6.10
N HIS A 72 -7.72 12.56 -5.07
CA HIS A 72 -6.41 11.95 -5.25
C HIS A 72 -6.49 10.45 -5.55
N TRP A 73 -7.55 9.78 -5.13
CA TRP A 73 -7.71 8.34 -5.25
C TRP A 73 -9.17 7.97 -5.44
N GLN A 74 -9.38 6.77 -5.99
CA GLN A 74 -10.72 6.24 -6.21
C GLN A 74 -11.29 5.62 -4.93
N GLU A 75 -12.58 5.33 -4.95
CA GLU A 75 -13.22 4.52 -3.93
C GLU A 75 -12.54 3.15 -3.89
N GLY A 76 -12.37 2.59 -2.69
CA GLY A 76 -11.66 1.33 -2.55
C GLY A 76 -10.15 1.48 -2.60
N PHE A 77 -9.63 2.58 -2.10
CA PHE A 77 -8.21 2.92 -2.09
C PHE A 77 -7.32 1.81 -1.52
N PHE A 78 -7.81 1.06 -0.54
CA PHE A 78 -7.11 -0.08 0.04
C PHE A 78 -7.87 -1.36 -0.23
N ASP A 79 -7.17 -2.39 -0.65
CA ASP A 79 -7.79 -3.60 -1.15
C ASP A 79 -7.57 -4.84 -0.28
N HIS A 80 -6.48 -4.90 0.49
CA HIS A 80 -6.14 -6.15 1.19
C HIS A 80 -5.77 -5.94 2.64
N LEU A 81 -6.50 -6.63 3.52
CA LEU A 81 -6.12 -6.85 4.90
C LEU A 81 -5.68 -8.31 5.03
N LEU A 82 -4.46 -8.52 5.52
CA LEU A 82 -3.95 -9.87 5.70
C LEU A 82 -4.48 -10.47 7.01
N ARG A 83 -5.07 -11.66 6.91
CA ARG A 83 -5.56 -12.42 8.05
C ARG A 83 -4.76 -13.71 8.17
N SER A 84 -4.59 -14.21 9.39
CA SER A 84 -3.70 -15.32 9.70
C SER A 84 -3.99 -16.61 8.94
N HIS A 85 -5.23 -16.86 8.55
CA HIS A 85 -5.62 -18.08 7.83
C HIS A 85 -5.71 -17.90 6.31
N GLU A 86 -5.34 -16.73 5.82
CA GLU A 86 -5.35 -16.46 4.38
C GLU A 86 -4.00 -16.80 3.76
N SER A 87 -4.04 -17.23 2.50
CA SER A 87 -2.82 -17.45 1.75
C SER A 87 -2.26 -16.13 1.22
N TYR A 88 -1.21 -15.66 1.85
CA TYR A 88 -0.53 -14.42 1.47
C TYR A 88 0.12 -14.58 0.09
N SER A 89 0.85 -15.68 -0.11
CA SER A 89 1.58 -15.90 -1.35
C SER A 89 0.68 -15.94 -2.57
N LEU A 90 -0.48 -16.61 -2.47
CA LEU A 90 -1.43 -16.68 -3.58
C LEU A 90 -2.03 -15.32 -3.91
N LYS A 91 -2.39 -14.57 -2.88
CA LYS A 91 -2.94 -13.22 -3.08
C LYS A 91 -1.89 -12.30 -3.67
N TRP A 92 -0.66 -12.38 -3.22
CA TRP A 92 0.42 -11.55 -3.76
C TRP A 92 0.69 -11.88 -5.23
N GLU A 93 0.68 -13.15 -5.61
CA GLU A 93 0.88 -13.54 -7.01
C GLU A 93 -0.15 -12.88 -7.94
N TYR A 94 -1.39 -12.74 -7.47
CA TYR A 94 -2.42 -12.04 -8.22
C TYR A 94 -2.17 -10.53 -8.26
N VAL A 95 -1.90 -9.93 -7.10
CA VAL A 95 -1.79 -8.48 -6.94
C VAL A 95 -0.59 -7.92 -7.69
N ARG A 96 0.55 -8.61 -7.66
CA ARG A 96 1.77 -8.11 -8.31
C ARG A 96 1.64 -7.96 -9.82
N MET A 97 0.66 -8.63 -10.42
CA MET A 97 0.41 -8.54 -11.86
C MET A 97 -0.47 -7.35 -12.25
N ASN A 98 -1.01 -6.60 -11.29
CA ASN A 98 -1.91 -5.49 -11.58
C ASN A 98 -1.32 -4.46 -12.55
N PRO A 99 -0.06 -4.01 -12.39
CA PRO A 99 0.51 -3.06 -13.36
C PRO A 99 0.61 -3.64 -14.78
N VAL A 100 0.87 -4.95 -14.89
CA VAL A 100 0.93 -5.63 -16.19
C VAL A 100 -0.48 -5.69 -16.79
N ARG A 101 -1.47 -6.11 -16.01
CA ARG A 101 -2.87 -6.16 -16.49
C ARG A 101 -3.38 -4.79 -16.91
N ALA A 102 -2.92 -3.73 -16.24
CA ALA A 102 -3.28 -2.36 -16.58
C ALA A 102 -2.45 -1.79 -17.74
N LYS A 103 -1.55 -2.59 -18.31
CA LYS A 103 -0.67 -2.19 -19.43
C LYS A 103 0.25 -1.04 -19.10
N LEU A 104 0.67 -0.96 -17.84
CA LEU A 104 1.62 0.08 -17.38
C LEU A 104 3.07 -0.38 -17.50
N CYS A 105 3.31 -1.68 -17.57
CA CYS A 105 4.63 -2.26 -17.73
C CYS A 105 4.51 -3.67 -18.32
N ASP A 106 5.62 -4.22 -18.80
CA ASP A 106 5.62 -5.54 -19.47
C ASP A 106 5.75 -6.70 -18.48
N THR A 107 6.49 -6.50 -17.40
CA THR A 107 6.69 -7.52 -16.37
C THR A 107 6.41 -6.93 -14.99
N PRO A 108 5.96 -7.74 -14.02
CA PRO A 108 5.70 -7.21 -12.68
C PRO A 108 6.95 -6.62 -12.03
N GLU A 109 8.12 -7.19 -12.28
CA GLU A 109 9.38 -6.72 -11.70
C GLU A 109 9.78 -5.33 -12.21
N SER A 110 9.30 -4.94 -13.38
CA SER A 110 9.65 -3.63 -13.96
C SER A 110 8.83 -2.48 -13.40
N TRP A 111 7.78 -2.75 -12.61
CA TRP A 111 6.98 -1.68 -11.98
C TRP A 111 7.74 -1.12 -10.78
N PRO A 112 8.08 0.19 -10.77
CA PRO A 112 8.96 0.75 -9.72
C PRO A 112 8.27 1.02 -8.40
N TYR A 113 6.93 1.07 -8.36
CA TYR A 113 6.18 1.50 -7.17
C TYR A 113 5.59 0.30 -6.45
N GLN A 114 6.47 -0.59 -6.02
CA GLN A 114 6.12 -1.81 -5.29
C GLN A 114 7.26 -2.20 -4.35
N GLY A 115 6.97 -3.09 -3.43
CA GLY A 115 8.00 -3.60 -2.53
C GLY A 115 7.42 -4.37 -1.36
N GLU A 116 8.25 -4.56 -0.37
CA GLU A 116 7.89 -5.20 0.90
C GLU A 116 8.55 -4.40 2.02
N ILE A 117 7.75 -3.84 2.92
CA ILE A 117 8.29 -3.01 4.01
C ILE A 117 8.89 -3.90 5.09
N VAL A 118 8.12 -4.86 5.59
CA VAL A 118 8.60 -5.87 6.53
C VAL A 118 8.06 -7.23 6.11
N ARG A 119 8.76 -8.28 6.50
CA ARG A 119 8.30 -9.63 6.21
C ARG A 119 7.19 -10.01 7.18
N ILE A 120 6.02 -10.38 6.65
CA ILE A 120 4.93 -10.90 7.45
C ILE A 120 5.00 -12.42 7.39
N PRO A 121 5.16 -13.13 8.53
CA PRO A 121 5.45 -14.56 8.53
C PRO A 121 4.20 -15.44 8.38
N PHE A 122 3.29 -15.07 7.51
CA PHE A 122 2.13 -15.90 7.16
C PHE A 122 2.46 -16.68 5.91
N ASP A 123 1.92 -17.89 5.82
CA ASP A 123 2.13 -18.75 4.66
C ASP A 123 3.48 -19.41 4.68
#